data_c145e67960bf1afbd85aa3e08c55efd5
#
_entry.id   c145e67960bf1afbd85aa3e08c55efd5
#
_cell.length_a   1.000
_cell.length_b   1.000
_cell.length_c   1.000
_cell.angle_alpha   90.00
_cell.angle_beta   90.00
_cell.angle_gamma   90.00
#
_symmetry.space_group_name_H-M   'P 1'
#
loop_
_entity.id
_entity.type
_entity.pdbx_description
1 polymer ?
#
loop_
_entity_poly.entity_id
_entity_poly.type
_entity_poly.pdbx_seq_one_letter_code
_entity_poly.pdbx_strand_id
1 'polypeptide(L)'
;MQFMVNDSPLAGQEGKFVTSRHLRDRLFRELNTDVSLRVEETESADRFKVSGRGELHLSVLIENMRREGFEFAVSKAEVLYHTDENGKKLEPMELAYIDVPNEFAGAVIEKLGQRKGELRNMGSISGGTYTRLEFSIPARGLIGYRGEFMTDTKGNGILNTVFDDYGPYKGDIQYRKQGSLIAYETGESVTYGLYSAQERGTLFILSLIHISEPTRLALI
;
A
#
# COMPACT_ATOMS: atom_id res chain seq x y z
N MET A 1 -4.52 9.27 4.37
CA MET A 1 -5.30 8.60 3.30
C MET A 1 -6.68 9.23 3.27
N GLN A 2 -7.32 9.29 2.10
CA GLN A 2 -8.70 9.76 1.98
C GLN A 2 -9.64 8.58 1.81
N PHE A 3 -10.78 8.63 2.50
CA PHE A 3 -11.92 7.75 2.33
C PHE A 3 -13.00 8.54 1.60
N MET A 4 -13.55 8.00 0.55
CA MET A 4 -14.52 8.71 -0.29
C MET A 4 -15.62 7.77 -0.80
N VAL A 5 -16.74 8.35 -1.12
CA VAL A 5 -17.82 7.60 -1.77
C VAL A 5 -17.30 7.00 -3.08
N ASN A 6 -17.69 5.75 -3.36
CA ASN A 6 -17.36 5.11 -4.64
C ASN A 6 -18.18 5.75 -5.76
N ASP A 7 -17.52 6.46 -6.65
CA ASP A 7 -18.10 7.13 -7.83
C ASP A 7 -17.78 6.39 -9.15
N SER A 8 -17.22 5.17 -9.03
CA SER A 8 -16.91 4.34 -10.19
C SER A 8 -18.19 3.80 -10.89
N PRO A 9 -18.11 3.37 -12.16
CA PRO A 9 -19.22 2.74 -12.86
C PRO A 9 -19.73 1.46 -12.18
N LEU A 10 -18.97 0.89 -11.25
CA LEU A 10 -19.30 -0.34 -10.52
C LEU A 10 -19.85 -0.05 -9.11
N ALA A 11 -20.15 1.22 -8.80
CA ALA A 11 -20.65 1.61 -7.49
C ALA A 11 -22.01 0.95 -7.19
N GLY A 12 -22.18 0.53 -5.92
CA GLY A 12 -23.42 -0.06 -5.41
C GLY A 12 -23.62 -1.54 -5.74
N GLN A 13 -22.61 -2.23 -6.25
CA GLN A 13 -22.70 -3.67 -6.57
C GLN A 13 -22.31 -4.58 -5.41
N GLU A 14 -21.39 -4.15 -4.56
CA GLU A 14 -20.78 -4.99 -3.51
C GLU A 14 -21.30 -4.67 -2.11
N GLY A 15 -21.63 -3.42 -1.82
CA GLY A 15 -21.99 -2.95 -0.50
C GLY A 15 -23.43 -2.46 -0.35
N LYS A 16 -23.94 -2.49 0.88
CA LYS A 16 -25.26 -1.94 1.25
C LYS A 16 -25.17 -0.46 1.62
N PHE A 17 -24.04 -0.03 2.18
CA PHE A 17 -23.82 1.31 2.71
C PHE A 17 -22.88 2.08 1.79
N VAL A 18 -23.45 2.81 0.84
CA VAL A 18 -22.75 3.47 -0.28
C VAL A 18 -22.77 5.00 -0.19
N THR A 19 -23.44 5.58 0.82
CA THR A 19 -23.62 7.03 0.90
C THR A 19 -22.58 7.70 1.81
N SER A 20 -22.27 8.99 1.56
CA SER A 20 -21.36 9.79 2.38
C SER A 20 -21.83 9.86 3.84
N ARG A 21 -23.12 9.90 4.10
CA ARG A 21 -23.69 9.90 5.45
C ARG A 21 -23.35 8.61 6.19
N HIS A 22 -23.54 7.45 5.60
CA HIS A 22 -23.20 6.17 6.20
C HIS A 22 -21.69 6.08 6.49
N LEU A 23 -20.88 6.50 5.53
CA LEU A 23 -19.43 6.51 5.66
C LEU A 23 -18.99 7.43 6.82
N ARG A 24 -19.52 8.65 6.87
CA ARG A 24 -19.29 9.62 7.95
C ARG A 24 -19.61 9.03 9.31
N ASP A 25 -20.87 8.59 9.49
CA ASP A 25 -21.35 8.08 10.78
C ASP A 25 -20.50 6.90 11.26
N ARG A 26 -20.07 6.02 10.34
CA ARG A 26 -19.22 4.88 10.68
C ARG A 26 -17.80 5.30 11.07
N LEU A 27 -17.17 6.21 10.34
CA LEU A 27 -15.83 6.71 10.64
C LEU A 27 -15.79 7.46 11.98
N PHE A 28 -16.75 8.33 12.23
CA PHE A 28 -16.82 9.06 13.50
C PHE A 28 -17.15 8.16 14.71
N ARG A 29 -17.92 7.10 14.49
CA ARG A 29 -18.18 6.09 15.55
C ARG A 29 -16.89 5.36 15.94
N GLU A 30 -15.97 5.10 15.00
CA GLU A 30 -14.70 4.45 15.29
C GLU A 30 -13.83 5.25 16.26
N LEU A 31 -13.91 6.59 16.23
CA LEU A 31 -13.16 7.45 17.16
C LEU A 31 -13.49 7.20 18.63
N ASN A 32 -14.64 6.62 18.93
CA ASN A 32 -15.02 6.28 20.31
C ASN A 32 -14.25 5.06 20.86
N THR A 33 -13.74 4.22 19.97
CA THR A 33 -13.05 2.98 20.32
C THR A 33 -11.57 3.03 20.02
N ASP A 34 -11.16 3.81 19.03
CA ASP A 34 -9.77 3.93 18.59
C ASP A 34 -9.23 5.36 18.78
N VAL A 35 -8.51 5.57 19.88
CA VAL A 35 -7.88 6.87 20.23
C VAL A 35 -6.73 7.26 19.29
N SER A 36 -6.18 6.34 18.51
CA SER A 36 -5.07 6.61 17.59
C SER A 36 -5.53 7.00 16.19
N LEU A 37 -6.83 6.87 15.92
CA LEU A 37 -7.43 7.27 14.66
C LEU A 37 -7.81 8.76 14.72
N ARG A 38 -7.62 9.46 13.59
CA ARG A 38 -8.13 10.82 13.39
C ARG A 38 -8.93 10.86 12.12
N VAL A 39 -10.11 11.45 12.17
CA VAL A 39 -11.01 11.67 11.04
C VAL A 39 -11.27 13.16 10.91
N GLU A 40 -10.97 13.72 9.75
CA GLU A 40 -11.19 15.12 9.44
C GLU A 40 -12.11 15.21 8.22
N GLU A 41 -13.11 16.07 8.28
CA GLU A 41 -13.92 16.43 7.11
C GLU A 41 -13.07 17.26 6.14
N THR A 42 -13.29 17.08 4.84
CA THR A 42 -12.64 17.86 3.82
C THR A 42 -13.62 18.93 3.25
N GLU A 43 -13.18 19.75 2.36
CA GLU A 43 -14.06 20.71 1.65
C GLU A 43 -15.18 20.02 0.85
N SER A 44 -14.99 18.75 0.51
CA SER A 44 -15.99 17.92 -0.15
C SER A 44 -16.76 17.09 0.86
N ALA A 45 -18.09 17.13 0.81
CA ALA A 45 -18.97 16.36 1.70
C ALA A 45 -18.84 14.83 1.52
N ASP A 46 -18.25 14.38 0.41
CA ASP A 46 -18.10 12.96 0.06
C ASP A 46 -16.71 12.39 0.36
N ARG A 47 -15.83 13.18 0.99
CA ARG A 47 -14.44 12.80 1.27
C ARG A 47 -14.06 13.10 2.71
N PHE A 48 -13.39 12.12 3.33
CA PHE A 48 -12.91 12.21 4.70
C PHE A 48 -11.43 11.91 4.74
N LYS A 49 -10.65 12.75 5.41
CA LYS A 49 -9.22 12.48 5.64
C LYS A 49 -9.09 11.65 6.91
N VAL A 50 -8.59 10.44 6.76
CA VAL A 50 -8.39 9.49 7.84
C VAL A 50 -6.90 9.28 8.07
N SER A 51 -6.44 9.49 9.30
CA SER A 51 -5.05 9.34 9.72
C SER A 51 -4.96 8.32 10.85
N GLY A 52 -4.04 7.39 10.73
CA GLY A 52 -3.81 6.32 11.70
C GLY A 52 -2.32 6.08 11.92
N ARG A 53 -1.97 5.14 12.78
CA ARG A 53 -0.59 4.81 13.15
C ARG A 53 0.25 4.31 11.97
N GLY A 54 -0.37 3.67 10.98
CA GLY A 54 0.33 3.12 9.83
C GLY A 54 -0.59 2.41 8.85
N GLU A 55 0.02 1.82 7.82
CA GLU A 55 -0.68 1.14 6.75
C GLU A 55 -1.56 -0.02 7.25
N LEU A 56 -1.01 -0.87 8.12
CA LEU A 56 -1.75 -2.02 8.66
C LEU A 56 -2.98 -1.57 9.46
N HIS A 57 -2.84 -0.52 10.27
CA HIS A 57 -3.96 0.01 11.06
C HIS A 57 -5.13 0.46 10.17
N LEU A 58 -4.83 1.22 9.10
CA LEU A 58 -5.84 1.68 8.15
C LEU A 58 -6.41 0.52 7.32
N SER A 59 -5.60 -0.47 6.98
CA SER A 59 -6.05 -1.67 6.25
C SER A 59 -7.03 -2.51 7.07
N VAL A 60 -6.79 -2.65 8.38
CA VAL A 60 -7.73 -3.34 9.29
C VAL A 60 -9.05 -2.60 9.37
N LEU A 61 -9.03 -1.26 9.47
CA LEU A 61 -10.26 -0.45 9.46
C LEU A 61 -11.04 -0.65 8.15
N ILE A 62 -10.37 -0.58 7.01
CA ILE A 62 -10.97 -0.80 5.69
C ILE A 62 -11.63 -2.18 5.61
N GLU A 63 -10.94 -3.22 6.04
CA GLU A 63 -11.44 -4.59 5.99
C GLU A 63 -12.63 -4.80 6.93
N ASN A 64 -12.61 -4.22 8.13
CA ASN A 64 -13.74 -4.27 9.06
C ASN A 64 -14.97 -3.60 8.45
N MET A 65 -14.81 -2.40 7.89
CA MET A 65 -15.90 -1.68 7.23
C MET A 65 -16.45 -2.46 6.03
N ARG A 66 -15.56 -3.06 5.21
CA ARG A 66 -15.97 -3.91 4.09
C ARG A 66 -16.83 -5.09 4.56
N ARG A 67 -16.43 -5.77 5.65
CA ARG A 67 -17.20 -6.88 6.24
C ARG A 67 -18.54 -6.44 6.82
N GLU A 68 -18.65 -5.22 7.29
CA GLU A 68 -19.91 -4.61 7.73
C GLU A 68 -20.85 -4.26 6.57
N GLY A 69 -20.39 -4.38 5.32
CA GLY A 69 -21.17 -4.10 4.10
C GLY A 69 -21.06 -2.66 3.61
N PHE A 70 -20.01 -1.93 4.01
CA PHE A 70 -19.69 -0.62 3.43
C PHE A 70 -18.96 -0.78 2.11
N GLU A 71 -19.34 0.02 1.14
CA GLU A 71 -18.65 0.19 -0.14
C GLU A 71 -18.16 1.63 -0.25
N PHE A 72 -16.87 1.81 -0.43
CA PHE A 72 -16.23 3.13 -0.53
C PHE A 72 -14.91 3.01 -1.27
N ALA A 73 -14.40 4.12 -1.76
CA ALA A 73 -13.10 4.22 -2.37
C ALA A 73 -12.08 4.81 -1.39
N VAL A 74 -10.82 4.45 -1.56
CA VAL A 74 -9.71 4.98 -0.76
C VAL A 74 -8.60 5.52 -1.64
N SER A 75 -7.97 6.61 -1.21
CA SER A 75 -6.76 7.11 -1.86
C SER A 75 -5.54 6.29 -1.44
N LYS A 76 -4.44 6.47 -2.15
CA LYS A 76 -3.14 5.98 -1.69
C LYS A 76 -2.81 6.54 -0.30
N ALA A 77 -2.22 5.71 0.55
CA ALA A 77 -1.71 6.15 1.85
C ALA A 77 -0.53 7.11 1.67
N GLU A 78 -0.52 8.18 2.46
CA GLU A 78 0.54 9.18 2.49
C GLU A 78 1.02 9.35 3.92
N VAL A 79 2.32 9.55 4.11
CA VAL A 79 2.88 9.87 5.44
C VAL A 79 2.58 11.32 5.79
N LEU A 80 2.46 11.60 7.09
CA LEU A 80 2.34 12.96 7.58
C LEU A 80 3.73 13.57 7.69
N TYR A 81 3.89 14.74 7.11
CA TYR A 81 5.11 15.51 7.18
C TYR A 81 5.05 16.52 8.33
N HIS A 82 6.20 16.81 8.92
CA HIS A 82 6.38 17.91 9.84
C HIS A 82 7.11 19.07 9.15
N THR A 83 7.00 20.25 9.70
CA THR A 83 7.76 21.42 9.26
C THR A 83 8.58 21.89 10.46
N ASP A 84 9.89 22.08 10.29
CA ASP A 84 10.74 22.62 11.33
C ASP A 84 10.51 24.15 11.52
N GLU A 85 11.17 24.72 12.50
CA GLU A 85 11.09 26.17 12.78
C GLU A 85 11.55 27.05 11.61
N ASN A 86 12.36 26.51 10.69
CA ASN A 86 12.90 27.18 9.52
C ASN A 86 12.03 26.97 8.25
N GLY A 87 10.88 26.34 8.37
CA GLY A 87 9.98 26.04 7.24
C GLY A 87 10.43 24.87 6.37
N LYS A 88 11.44 24.08 6.79
CA LYS A 88 11.88 22.90 6.06
C LYS A 88 10.97 21.71 6.33
N LYS A 89 10.65 20.97 5.27
CA LYS A 89 9.85 19.76 5.34
C LYS A 89 10.65 18.61 5.95
N LEU A 90 10.11 18.02 7.00
CA LEU A 90 10.64 16.84 7.67
C LEU A 90 9.74 15.64 7.39
N GLU A 91 10.33 14.47 7.21
CA GLU A 91 9.61 13.21 7.02
C GLU A 91 9.96 12.17 8.09
N PRO A 92 9.00 11.30 8.46
CA PRO A 92 9.27 10.25 9.44
C PRO A 92 10.25 9.24 8.87
N MET A 93 11.29 8.94 9.65
CA MET A 93 12.33 7.96 9.34
C MET A 93 12.11 6.71 10.18
N GLU A 94 12.36 5.56 9.58
CA GLU A 94 12.32 4.27 10.25
C GLU A 94 13.68 3.58 10.17
N LEU A 95 14.04 2.86 11.24
CA LEU A 95 15.09 1.87 11.24
C LEU A 95 14.51 0.54 10.83
N ALA A 96 14.98 0.00 9.71
CA ALA A 96 14.58 -1.30 9.20
C ALA A 96 15.69 -2.32 9.50
N TYR A 97 15.33 -3.37 10.24
CA TYR A 97 16.16 -4.53 10.51
C TYR A 97 15.69 -5.69 9.63
N ILE A 98 16.57 -6.15 8.77
CA ILE A 98 16.23 -7.09 7.71
C ILE A 98 17.17 -8.29 7.77
N ASP A 99 16.61 -9.46 8.00
CA ASP A 99 17.36 -10.72 7.96
C ASP A 99 16.97 -11.49 6.69
N VAL A 100 17.94 -11.73 5.83
CA VAL A 100 17.73 -12.43 4.56
C VAL A 100 18.83 -13.44 4.27
N PRO A 101 18.53 -14.55 3.56
CA PRO A 101 19.57 -15.40 3.00
C PRO A 101 20.53 -14.58 2.15
N ASN A 102 21.81 -14.93 2.19
CA ASN A 102 22.87 -14.16 1.52
C ASN A 102 22.62 -13.92 0.02
N GLU A 103 21.97 -14.87 -0.65
CA GLU A 103 21.66 -14.77 -2.07
C GLU A 103 20.69 -13.64 -2.43
N PHE A 104 19.85 -13.20 -1.47
CA PHE A 104 18.87 -12.12 -1.69
C PHE A 104 19.31 -10.76 -1.16
N ALA A 105 20.41 -10.69 -0.41
CA ALA A 105 20.88 -9.45 0.22
C ALA A 105 21.11 -8.33 -0.82
N GLY A 106 21.71 -8.65 -1.95
CA GLY A 106 21.99 -7.69 -3.02
C GLY A 106 20.71 -7.05 -3.59
N ALA A 107 19.70 -7.85 -3.89
CA ALA A 107 18.42 -7.36 -4.42
C ALA A 107 17.69 -6.46 -3.42
N VAL A 108 17.73 -6.81 -2.14
CA VAL A 108 17.14 -6.01 -1.07
C VAL A 108 17.85 -4.66 -0.93
N ILE A 109 19.19 -4.65 -0.95
CA ILE A 109 19.99 -3.41 -0.86
C ILE A 109 19.68 -2.48 -2.03
N GLU A 110 19.63 -3.00 -3.24
CA GLU A 110 19.31 -2.22 -4.43
C GLU A 110 17.91 -1.59 -4.34
N LYS A 111 16.90 -2.37 -4.04
CA LYS A 111 15.51 -1.89 -3.94
C LYS A 111 15.31 -0.86 -2.84
N LEU A 112 15.89 -1.07 -1.66
CA LEU A 112 15.81 -0.09 -0.59
C LEU A 112 16.57 1.19 -0.91
N GLY A 113 17.69 1.10 -1.61
CA GLY A 113 18.43 2.26 -2.12
C GLY A 113 17.58 3.12 -3.07
N GLN A 114 16.86 2.49 -4.01
CA GLN A 114 15.92 3.17 -4.91
C GLN A 114 14.78 3.87 -4.13
N ARG A 115 14.41 3.33 -2.96
CA ARG A 115 13.39 3.88 -2.05
C ARG A 115 13.95 4.87 -1.03
N LYS A 116 15.19 5.38 -1.26
CA LYS A 116 15.89 6.35 -0.40
C LYS A 116 16.32 5.80 0.95
N GLY A 117 16.45 4.48 1.08
CA GLY A 117 17.07 3.84 2.25
C GLY A 117 18.58 3.98 2.22
N GLU A 118 19.16 4.23 3.38
CA GLU A 118 20.61 4.28 3.61
C GLU A 118 21.02 3.09 4.45
N LEU A 119 21.92 2.26 3.93
CA LEU A 119 22.47 1.14 4.67
C LEU A 119 23.37 1.68 5.80
N ARG A 120 23.04 1.38 7.05
CA ARG A 120 23.81 1.76 8.23
C ARG A 120 24.80 0.68 8.64
N ASN A 121 24.33 -0.57 8.59
CA ASN A 121 25.15 -1.70 9.03
C ASN A 121 24.78 -2.97 8.23
N MET A 122 25.76 -3.87 8.10
CA MET A 122 25.57 -5.19 7.51
C MET A 122 26.43 -6.21 8.24
N GLY A 123 25.82 -7.30 8.66
CA GLY A 123 26.51 -8.36 9.40
C GLY A 123 25.99 -9.74 9.05
N SER A 124 26.86 -10.75 9.18
CA SER A 124 26.47 -12.14 9.00
C SER A 124 25.86 -12.69 10.28
N ILE A 125 24.78 -13.44 10.15
CA ILE A 125 24.09 -14.13 11.24
C ILE A 125 23.87 -15.61 10.91
N SER A 126 23.42 -16.39 11.89
CA SER A 126 23.06 -17.81 11.71
C SER A 126 24.18 -18.65 11.07
N GLY A 127 25.42 -18.50 11.58
CA GLY A 127 26.56 -19.28 11.08
C GLY A 127 26.99 -18.96 9.65
N GLY A 128 26.66 -17.77 9.14
CA GLY A 128 27.09 -17.30 7.82
C GLY A 128 26.09 -17.56 6.68
N THR A 129 24.91 -18.08 6.95
CA THR A 129 23.89 -18.35 5.93
C THR A 129 22.94 -17.18 5.70
N TYR A 130 22.77 -16.31 6.69
CA TYR A 130 21.93 -15.13 6.63
C TYR A 130 22.75 -13.86 6.82
N THR A 131 22.31 -12.81 6.17
CA THR A 131 22.82 -11.44 6.34
C THR A 131 21.76 -10.59 7.05
N ARG A 132 22.16 -9.89 8.10
CA ARG A 132 21.39 -8.82 8.73
C ARG A 132 21.77 -7.49 8.09
N LEU A 133 20.78 -6.77 7.62
CA LEU A 133 20.91 -5.43 7.07
C LEU A 133 20.18 -4.44 7.98
N GLU A 134 20.79 -3.32 8.28
CA GLU A 134 20.18 -2.23 9.05
C GLU A 134 20.10 -0.99 8.16
N PHE A 135 18.89 -0.53 7.90
CA PHE A 135 18.63 0.63 7.06
C PHE A 135 17.95 1.75 7.83
N SER A 136 18.37 2.98 7.54
CA SER A 136 17.58 4.18 7.83
C SER A 136 16.83 4.56 6.56
N ILE A 137 15.49 4.51 6.61
CA ILE A 137 14.66 4.70 5.43
C ILE A 137 13.45 5.59 5.75
N PRO A 138 13.04 6.50 4.84
CA PRO A 138 11.78 7.21 4.99
C PRO A 138 10.60 6.25 5.08
N ALA A 139 9.69 6.44 6.03
CA ALA A 139 8.52 5.58 6.22
C ALA A 139 7.71 5.40 4.92
N ARG A 140 7.62 6.45 4.08
CA ARG A 140 6.97 6.37 2.76
C ARG A 140 7.66 5.39 1.80
N GLY A 141 8.96 5.13 1.98
CA GLY A 141 9.72 4.14 1.21
C GLY A 141 9.34 2.70 1.52
N LEU A 142 8.77 2.45 2.69
CA LEU A 142 8.32 1.13 3.12
C LEU A 142 6.88 0.82 2.71
N ILE A 143 6.09 1.83 2.33
CA ILE A 143 4.71 1.65 1.88
C ILE A 143 4.70 0.73 0.64
N GLY A 144 3.97 -0.39 0.74
CA GLY A 144 3.86 -1.39 -0.31
C GLY A 144 5.13 -2.25 -0.54
N TYR A 145 6.24 -2.00 0.18
CA TYR A 145 7.48 -2.75 0.01
C TYR A 145 7.39 -4.18 0.54
N ARG A 146 6.62 -4.41 1.60
CA ARG A 146 6.52 -5.74 2.23
C ARG A 146 6.12 -6.85 1.26
N GLY A 147 5.20 -6.59 0.35
CA GLY A 147 4.79 -7.55 -0.69
C GLY A 147 5.92 -7.88 -1.68
N GLU A 148 6.63 -6.85 -2.15
CA GLU A 148 7.81 -7.03 -3.02
C GLU A 148 8.92 -7.79 -2.30
N PHE A 149 9.20 -7.43 -1.05
CA PHE A 149 10.19 -8.08 -0.21
C PHE A 149 9.93 -9.60 -0.05
N MET A 150 8.69 -9.96 0.22
CA MET A 150 8.31 -11.38 0.33
C MET A 150 8.51 -12.14 -1.00
N THR A 151 8.22 -11.49 -2.12
CA THR A 151 8.45 -12.08 -3.46
C THR A 151 9.94 -12.23 -3.74
N ASP A 152 10.73 -11.20 -3.51
CA ASP A 152 12.17 -11.18 -3.78
C ASP A 152 12.95 -12.18 -2.95
N THR A 153 12.53 -12.38 -1.69
CA THR A 153 13.16 -13.32 -0.75
C THR A 153 12.52 -14.70 -0.77
N LYS A 154 11.57 -14.95 -1.68
CA LYS A 154 10.79 -16.22 -1.75
C LYS A 154 10.19 -16.60 -0.39
N GLY A 155 9.78 -15.61 0.40
CA GLY A 155 9.21 -15.81 1.73
C GLY A 155 10.22 -16.06 2.87
N ASN A 156 11.53 -16.09 2.57
CA ASN A 156 12.56 -16.42 3.57
C ASN A 156 13.13 -15.19 4.31
N GLY A 157 12.69 -13.99 3.97
CA GLY A 157 13.17 -12.76 4.61
C GLY A 157 12.32 -12.35 5.80
N ILE A 158 12.94 -11.71 6.78
CA ILE A 158 12.30 -11.08 7.94
C ILE A 158 12.55 -9.59 7.85
N LEU A 159 11.48 -8.80 7.89
CA LEU A 159 11.53 -7.34 7.86
C LEU A 159 10.82 -6.78 9.10
N ASN A 160 11.59 -6.17 9.98
CA ASN A 160 11.11 -5.43 11.14
C ASN A 160 11.46 -3.96 11.01
N THR A 161 10.54 -3.09 11.38
CA THR A 161 10.76 -1.64 11.33
C THR A 161 10.37 -0.98 12.64
N VAL A 162 11.11 0.06 13.01
CA VAL A 162 10.86 0.86 14.20
C VAL A 162 10.99 2.32 13.82
N PHE A 163 10.06 3.14 14.26
CA PHE A 163 10.17 4.59 14.11
C PHE A 163 11.44 5.10 14.80
N ASP A 164 12.22 5.91 14.11
CA ASP A 164 13.44 6.53 14.61
C ASP A 164 13.17 7.98 15.03
N ASP A 165 13.10 8.88 14.06
CA ASP A 165 12.89 10.31 14.26
C ASP A 165 12.35 10.95 12.98
N TYR A 166 12.16 12.26 12.98
CA TYR A 166 11.89 13.04 11.80
C TYR A 166 13.19 13.57 11.18
N GLY A 167 13.45 13.15 9.96
CA GLY A 167 14.60 13.57 9.18
C GLY A 167 14.26 14.50 8.03
N PRO A 168 15.25 15.13 7.39
CA PRO A 168 15.05 15.99 6.24
C PRO A 168 14.48 15.18 5.06
N TYR A 169 13.59 15.79 4.29
CA TYR A 169 13.00 15.18 3.11
C TYR A 169 14.06 14.75 2.08
N LYS A 170 14.10 13.46 1.75
CA LYS A 170 15.13 12.86 0.88
C LYS A 170 14.79 12.90 -0.62
N GLY A 171 13.86 13.76 -1.03
CA GLY A 171 13.46 13.89 -2.43
C GLY A 171 12.45 12.80 -2.85
N ASP A 172 12.03 12.83 -4.11
CA ASP A 172 10.98 11.96 -4.61
C ASP A 172 11.46 10.51 -4.76
N ILE A 173 10.57 9.59 -4.42
CA ILE A 173 10.72 8.16 -4.71
C ILE A 173 9.97 7.88 -6.01
N GLN A 174 10.63 7.19 -6.92
CA GLN A 174 9.98 6.79 -8.17
C GLN A 174 8.96 5.68 -7.88
N TYR A 175 7.69 6.04 -7.97
CA TYR A 175 6.59 5.08 -7.95
C TYR A 175 6.13 4.77 -9.37
N ARG A 176 5.38 3.68 -9.50
CA ARG A 176 4.69 3.35 -10.74
C ARG A 176 3.85 4.55 -11.20
N LYS A 177 4.15 5.07 -12.39
CA LYS A 177 3.46 6.23 -12.98
C LYS A 177 2.18 5.85 -13.70
N GLN A 178 2.01 4.56 -14.01
CA GLN A 178 0.89 4.06 -14.83
C GLN A 178 -0.22 3.55 -13.92
N GLY A 179 -1.46 3.84 -14.29
CA GLY A 179 -2.65 3.33 -13.64
C GLY A 179 -2.93 1.86 -13.97
N SER A 180 -4.06 1.36 -13.50
CA SER A 180 -4.58 0.03 -13.84
C SER A 180 -5.73 0.18 -14.83
N LEU A 181 -5.78 -0.68 -15.84
CA LEU A 181 -6.94 -0.85 -16.70
C LEU A 181 -7.88 -1.84 -16.02
N ILE A 182 -9.11 -1.42 -15.79
CA ILE A 182 -10.15 -2.21 -15.14
C ILE A 182 -11.25 -2.46 -16.16
N ALA A 183 -11.77 -3.68 -16.22
CA ALA A 183 -12.91 -3.99 -17.09
C ALA A 183 -14.13 -3.17 -16.66
N TYR A 184 -14.79 -2.56 -17.62
CA TYR A 184 -15.97 -1.71 -17.37
C TYR A 184 -17.22 -2.53 -16.99
N GLU A 185 -17.32 -3.76 -17.51
CA GLU A 185 -18.46 -4.65 -17.30
C GLU A 185 -17.98 -6.03 -16.86
N THR A 186 -18.86 -6.74 -16.15
CA THR A 186 -18.65 -8.15 -15.83
C THR A 186 -18.78 -8.99 -17.10
N GLY A 187 -17.79 -9.85 -17.36
CA GLY A 187 -17.78 -10.68 -18.56
C GLY A 187 -16.76 -11.80 -18.49
N GLU A 188 -16.71 -12.59 -19.53
CA GLU A 188 -15.68 -13.63 -19.70
C GLU A 188 -14.51 -13.09 -20.50
N SER A 189 -13.30 -13.38 -20.04
CA SER A 189 -12.11 -13.01 -20.78
C SER A 189 -11.93 -13.93 -21.98
N VAL A 190 -11.74 -13.34 -23.17
CA VAL A 190 -11.45 -14.08 -24.39
C VAL A 190 -10.02 -13.84 -24.84
N THR A 191 -9.39 -14.86 -25.42
CA THR A 191 -7.98 -14.85 -25.84
C THR A 191 -7.65 -13.66 -26.73
N TYR A 192 -8.49 -13.34 -27.69
CA TYR A 192 -8.28 -12.22 -28.60
C TYR A 192 -8.30 -10.86 -27.87
N GLY A 193 -9.25 -10.68 -26.96
CA GLY A 193 -9.33 -9.46 -26.14
C GLY A 193 -8.12 -9.29 -25.22
N LEU A 194 -7.65 -10.38 -24.59
CA LEU A 194 -6.44 -10.37 -23.75
C LEU A 194 -5.20 -10.07 -24.57
N TYR A 195 -5.08 -10.62 -25.76
CA TYR A 195 -3.97 -10.35 -26.68
C TYR A 195 -3.89 -8.84 -27.03
N SER A 196 -5.02 -8.24 -27.41
CA SER A 196 -5.08 -6.80 -27.71
C SER A 196 -4.81 -5.92 -26.48
N ALA A 197 -5.23 -6.34 -25.27
CA ALA A 197 -4.96 -5.62 -24.04
C ALA A 197 -3.49 -5.72 -23.58
N GLN A 198 -2.81 -6.81 -23.94
CA GLN A 198 -1.40 -7.06 -23.59
C GLN A 198 -0.45 -6.04 -24.22
N GLU A 199 -0.80 -5.49 -25.38
CA GLU A 199 -0.01 -4.42 -26.02
C GLU A 199 -0.01 -3.12 -25.19
N ARG A 200 -1.00 -2.93 -24.32
CA ARG A 200 -1.17 -1.72 -23.49
C ARG A 200 -0.52 -1.80 -22.12
N GLY A 201 -0.15 -2.98 -21.67
CA GLY A 201 0.45 -3.16 -20.37
C GLY A 201 0.52 -4.61 -19.90
N THR A 202 1.07 -4.82 -18.72
CA THR A 202 1.16 -6.15 -18.10
C THR A 202 -0.20 -6.59 -17.61
N LEU A 203 -0.64 -7.76 -18.02
CA LEU A 203 -1.89 -8.36 -17.56
C LEU A 203 -1.69 -9.12 -16.24
N PHE A 204 -2.67 -9.02 -15.34
CA PHE A 204 -2.78 -9.89 -14.18
C PHE A 204 -3.33 -11.28 -14.55
N ILE A 205 -4.01 -11.38 -15.70
CA ILE A 205 -4.55 -12.63 -16.25
C ILE A 205 -3.72 -12.96 -17.50
N LEU A 206 -3.06 -14.10 -17.48
CA LEU A 206 -2.25 -14.56 -18.60
C LEU A 206 -3.08 -15.51 -19.46
N SER A 207 -3.11 -15.25 -20.78
CA SER A 207 -3.88 -16.00 -21.76
C SER A 207 -3.54 -17.50 -21.80
N LEU A 208 -2.33 -17.88 -21.45
CA LEU A 208 -1.84 -19.26 -21.57
C LEU A 208 -2.13 -20.15 -20.35
N ILE A 209 -2.35 -19.57 -19.18
CA ILE A 209 -2.49 -20.33 -17.92
C ILE A 209 -3.93 -20.35 -17.38
N HIS A 210 -4.79 -19.43 -17.81
CA HIS A 210 -6.13 -19.25 -17.28
C HIS A 210 -7.25 -19.52 -18.27
N ILE A 211 -6.95 -20.00 -19.48
CA ILE A 211 -7.95 -20.23 -20.56
C ILE A 211 -8.66 -21.59 -20.45
N SER A 212 -8.13 -22.52 -19.64
CA SER A 212 -8.77 -23.85 -19.48
C SER A 212 -10.07 -23.83 -18.67
N GLU A 213 -10.32 -22.73 -17.93
CA GLU A 213 -11.59 -22.51 -17.22
C GLU A 213 -12.03 -21.05 -17.39
N PRO A 214 -13.29 -20.77 -17.68
CA PRO A 214 -13.81 -19.40 -17.76
C PRO A 214 -13.69 -18.74 -16.39
N THR A 215 -12.65 -17.97 -16.19
CA THR A 215 -12.46 -17.20 -14.98
C THR A 215 -13.38 -15.98 -15.04
N ARG A 216 -14.41 -15.98 -14.22
CA ARG A 216 -15.20 -14.77 -13.98
C ARG A 216 -14.25 -13.73 -13.36
N LEU A 217 -14.05 -12.63 -14.07
CA LEU A 217 -13.37 -11.47 -13.53
C LEU A 217 -14.27 -10.85 -12.46
N ALA A 218 -14.12 -11.30 -11.22
CA ALA A 218 -14.58 -10.53 -10.07
C ALA A 218 -13.53 -9.40 -9.91
N LEU A 219 -13.94 -8.19 -10.18
CA LEU A 219 -13.15 -7.00 -9.91
C LEU A 219 -13.12 -6.80 -8.40
N ILE A 220 -11.91 -6.78 -7.85
CA ILE A 220 -11.63 -6.37 -6.48
C ILE A 220 -11.34 -4.87 -6.49
#